data_c8726616615d76e2b950abf1fd081d5d
#
_entry.id   c8726616615d76e2b950abf1fd081d5d
#
_cell.length_a   1.000
_cell.length_b   1.000
_cell.length_c   1.000
_cell.angle_alpha   90.00
_cell.angle_beta   90.00
_cell.angle_gamma   90.00
#
_symmetry.space_group_name_H-M   'P 1'
#
loop_
_entity.id
_entity.type
_entity.pdbx_description
1 polymer ?
#
loop_
_entity_poly.entity_id
_entity_poly.type
_entity_poly.pdbx_seq_one_letter_code
_entity_poly.pdbx_strand_id
1 'polypeptide(L)'
;MNISEVVVEGFRGLKIATRLKRVNIVVGENGSGKTSFLESIFMSTLFQSDINDNDIQNSVFYILNSRGDILSAFSTVSDSKVRLDDVITQFKKIDPYSIDVEINNEKVAEIRVKSGILITENLSGPLFLPIARTIKRVNIKYSPLYISTFFDSSGNPERIYSISKRKNKKIESNFEILQDEYGQFKLYYDRLPAYVMGRGLLKRELIKLALMSSDILLIDEIEDSLHPDLVMEVLNDIKREEGVQVIFTTHVNEVAKMAGKVLNDSEAQVIYLSKAGYKTYKLSEISEFEKPLSWLGYV
;
A
#
# COMPACT_ATOMS: atom_id res chain seq x y z
N MET A 1 -5.17 -6.54 14.07
CA MET A 1 -3.95 -6.46 14.90
C MET A 1 -3.18 -5.23 14.47
N ASN A 2 -2.71 -4.37 15.38
CA ASN A 2 -2.09 -3.10 15.02
C ASN A 2 -0.56 -3.18 15.17
N ILE A 3 0.16 -2.55 14.27
CA ILE A 3 1.61 -2.31 14.36
C ILE A 3 1.80 -1.05 15.24
N SER A 4 2.56 -1.18 16.31
CA SER A 4 2.82 -0.07 17.25
C SER A 4 4.07 0.72 16.89
N GLU A 5 5.06 0.07 16.31
CA GLU A 5 6.33 0.67 15.92
C GLU A 5 6.82 0.16 14.56
N VAL A 6 7.32 1.08 13.75
CA VAL A 6 7.96 0.78 12.47
C VAL A 6 9.35 1.38 12.42
N VAL A 7 10.33 0.56 12.07
CA VAL A 7 11.69 1.02 11.73
C VAL A 7 12.03 0.54 10.34
N VAL A 8 12.36 1.47 9.45
CA VAL A 8 12.78 1.19 8.06
C VAL A 8 14.21 1.63 7.88
N GLU A 9 15.07 0.74 7.40
CA GLU A 9 16.47 0.98 7.13
C GLU A 9 16.78 0.61 5.67
N GLY A 10 16.92 1.63 4.84
CA GLY A 10 17.42 1.48 3.47
C GLY A 10 16.39 1.09 2.41
N PHE A 11 15.14 0.76 2.76
CA PHE A 11 14.11 0.45 1.76
C PHE A 11 13.88 1.66 0.85
N ARG A 12 14.28 1.55 -0.42
CA ARG A 12 14.32 2.67 -1.38
C ARG A 12 15.04 3.92 -0.82
N GLY A 13 16.08 3.71 -0.03
CA GLY A 13 16.85 4.78 0.62
C GLY A 13 16.18 5.40 1.86
N LEU A 14 14.95 4.99 2.20
CA LEU A 14 14.24 5.52 3.36
C LEU A 14 14.86 5.06 4.67
N LYS A 15 14.99 5.99 5.62
CA LYS A 15 15.37 5.73 7.02
C LYS A 15 14.38 6.43 7.94
N ILE A 16 13.60 5.65 8.69
CA ILE A 16 12.60 6.18 9.63
C ILE A 16 12.40 5.20 10.77
N ALA A 17 12.19 5.71 11.99
CA ALA A 17 11.79 4.93 13.15
C ALA A 17 10.66 5.68 13.87
N THR A 18 9.43 5.20 13.79
CA THR A 18 8.27 5.92 14.30
C THR A 18 7.28 4.98 14.98
N ARG A 19 6.54 5.50 15.94
CA ARG A 19 5.38 4.82 16.50
C ARG A 19 4.17 5.11 15.63
N LEU A 20 3.28 4.12 15.54
CA LEU A 20 2.04 4.22 14.79
C LEU A 20 0.84 4.25 15.73
N LYS A 21 -0.18 4.97 15.30
CA LYS A 21 -1.53 4.94 15.85
C LYS A 21 -2.44 4.10 14.96
N ARG A 22 -3.71 4.03 15.30
CA ARG A 22 -4.72 3.37 14.46
C ARG A 22 -4.80 4.03 13.07
N VAL A 23 -4.78 5.36 13.02
CA VAL A 23 -4.76 6.11 11.75
C VAL A 23 -3.49 6.94 11.67
N ASN A 24 -2.75 6.79 10.58
CA ASN A 24 -1.51 7.54 10.33
C ASN A 24 -1.57 8.23 8.99
N ILE A 25 -1.45 9.54 9.02
CA ILE A 25 -1.48 10.40 7.84
C ILE A 25 -0.04 10.78 7.51
N VAL A 26 0.45 10.27 6.39
CA VAL A 26 1.83 10.52 5.95
C VAL A 26 1.83 11.66 4.95
N VAL A 27 2.46 12.76 5.32
CA VAL A 27 2.57 13.97 4.50
C VAL A 27 4.02 14.32 4.23
N GLY A 28 4.28 15.16 3.24
CA GLY A 28 5.62 15.62 2.92
C GLY A 28 5.77 15.97 1.45
N GLU A 29 6.95 16.50 1.10
CA GLU A 29 7.28 16.89 -0.27
C GLU A 29 7.30 15.70 -1.24
N ASN A 30 7.24 16.00 -2.53
CA ASN A 30 7.44 14.98 -3.56
C ASN A 30 8.86 14.40 -3.46
N GLY A 31 8.95 13.08 -3.52
CA GLY A 31 10.24 12.37 -3.35
C GLY A 31 10.74 12.27 -1.91
N SER A 32 9.95 12.63 -0.89
CA SER A 32 10.33 12.49 0.53
C SER A 32 10.25 11.04 1.06
N GLY A 33 9.74 10.09 0.27
CA GLY A 33 9.65 8.69 0.66
C GLY A 33 8.29 8.23 1.18
N LYS A 34 7.21 9.01 1.02
CA LYS A 34 5.84 8.64 1.46
C LYS A 34 5.40 7.28 0.94
N THR A 35 5.41 7.09 -0.37
CA THR A 35 5.08 5.81 -1.01
C THR A 35 6.03 4.70 -0.59
N SER A 36 7.34 4.99 -0.47
CA SER A 36 8.34 4.00 0.00
C SER A 36 8.07 3.54 1.43
N PHE A 37 7.54 4.42 2.28
CA PHE A 37 7.13 4.07 3.64
C PHE A 37 5.97 3.07 3.64
N LEU A 38 4.92 3.33 2.85
CA LEU A 38 3.79 2.40 2.72
C LEU A 38 4.24 1.07 2.12
N GLU A 39 5.00 1.12 1.02
CA GLU A 39 5.50 -0.10 0.34
C GLU A 39 6.39 -0.94 1.26
N SER A 40 7.21 -0.33 2.11
CA SER A 40 8.06 -1.05 3.07
C SER A 40 7.24 -1.83 4.11
N ILE A 41 6.18 -1.22 4.64
CA ILE A 41 5.25 -1.86 5.57
C ILE A 41 4.49 -2.98 4.84
N PHE A 42 3.96 -2.70 3.65
CA PHE A 42 3.21 -3.68 2.88
C PHE A 42 4.04 -4.90 2.52
N MET A 43 5.24 -4.71 1.98
CA MET A 43 6.14 -5.80 1.62
C MET A 43 6.51 -6.66 2.84
N SER A 44 6.74 -6.04 4.00
CA SER A 44 7.02 -6.77 5.23
C SER A 44 5.81 -7.58 5.73
N THR A 45 4.62 -6.98 5.74
CA THR A 45 3.39 -7.64 6.19
C THR A 45 2.93 -8.73 5.22
N LEU A 46 3.21 -8.55 3.92
CA LEU A 46 2.82 -9.48 2.86
C LEU A 46 3.39 -10.90 3.09
N PHE A 47 4.66 -11.00 3.48
CA PHE A 47 5.31 -12.29 3.76
C PHE A 47 4.92 -12.89 5.13
N GLN A 48 4.19 -12.14 5.95
CA GLN A 48 3.62 -12.56 7.24
C GLN A 48 2.09 -12.66 7.18
N SER A 49 1.52 -12.77 6.00
CA SER A 49 0.06 -12.77 5.80
C SER A 49 -0.46 -14.15 5.40
N ASP A 50 -1.77 -14.31 5.53
CA ASP A 50 -2.54 -15.46 5.05
C ASP A 50 -2.84 -15.40 3.53
N ILE A 51 -2.36 -14.37 2.84
CA ILE A 51 -2.52 -14.17 1.40
C ILE A 51 -1.83 -15.32 0.64
N ASN A 52 -2.46 -15.86 -0.39
CA ASN A 52 -1.89 -16.96 -1.18
C ASN A 52 -0.68 -16.53 -2.02
N ASP A 53 0.11 -17.49 -2.47
CA ASP A 53 1.37 -17.23 -3.18
C ASP A 53 1.18 -16.45 -4.49
N ASN A 54 0.08 -16.67 -5.21
CA ASN A 54 -0.22 -15.91 -6.43
C ASN A 54 -0.48 -14.42 -6.13
N ASP A 55 -1.16 -14.13 -5.04
CA ASP A 55 -1.42 -12.74 -4.64
C ASP A 55 -0.16 -12.07 -4.09
N ILE A 56 0.72 -12.82 -3.41
CA ILE A 56 2.05 -12.34 -3.02
C ILE A 56 2.86 -12.01 -4.27
N GLN A 57 2.93 -12.94 -5.23
CA GLN A 57 3.61 -12.76 -6.51
C GLN A 57 3.14 -11.49 -7.23
N ASN A 58 1.83 -11.34 -7.36
CA ASN A 58 1.23 -10.18 -8.03
C ASN A 58 1.50 -8.87 -7.27
N SER A 59 1.51 -8.89 -5.92
CA SER A 59 1.83 -7.71 -5.10
C SER A 59 3.26 -7.26 -5.30
N VAL A 60 4.20 -8.19 -5.25
CA VAL A 60 5.61 -7.92 -5.48
C VAL A 60 5.83 -7.38 -6.90
N PHE A 61 5.23 -8.04 -7.90
CA PHE A 61 5.27 -7.57 -9.29
C PHE A 61 4.77 -6.12 -9.40
N TYR A 62 3.62 -5.83 -8.80
CA TYR A 62 3.02 -4.50 -8.82
C TYR A 62 3.95 -3.44 -8.22
N ILE A 63 4.47 -3.66 -7.01
CA ILE A 63 5.34 -2.70 -6.32
C ILE A 63 6.63 -2.45 -7.10
N LEU A 64 7.22 -3.49 -7.68
CA LEU A 64 8.47 -3.34 -8.42
C LEU A 64 8.25 -2.73 -9.81
N ASN A 65 7.13 -3.03 -10.48
CA ASN A 65 6.84 -2.56 -11.83
C ASN A 65 6.28 -1.13 -11.85
N SER A 66 5.63 -0.67 -10.79
CA SER A 66 5.01 0.67 -10.72
C SER A 66 6.01 1.82 -10.86
N ARG A 67 7.30 1.56 -10.76
CA ARG A 67 8.39 2.54 -10.83
C ARG A 67 9.05 2.65 -12.20
N GLY A 68 8.53 1.95 -13.20
CA GLY A 68 8.99 2.00 -14.60
C GLY A 68 10.19 1.10 -14.90
N ASP A 69 11.34 1.28 -14.23
CA ASP A 69 12.50 0.41 -14.38
C ASP A 69 12.57 -0.63 -13.25
N ILE A 70 12.25 -1.87 -13.61
CA ILE A 70 12.19 -3.00 -12.65
C ILE A 70 13.55 -3.26 -12.00
N LEU A 71 14.66 -3.20 -12.73
CA LEU A 71 15.99 -3.48 -12.18
C LEU A 71 16.40 -2.42 -11.17
N SER A 72 16.17 -1.14 -11.48
CA SER A 72 16.39 -0.05 -10.53
C SER A 72 15.49 -0.17 -9.31
N ALA A 73 14.20 -0.43 -9.51
CA ALA A 73 13.25 -0.64 -8.42
C ALA A 73 13.65 -1.81 -7.51
N PHE A 74 14.11 -2.92 -8.11
CA PHE A 74 14.60 -4.10 -7.40
C PHE A 74 15.87 -3.80 -6.59
N SER A 75 16.84 -3.10 -7.20
CA SER A 75 18.10 -2.75 -6.52
C SER A 75 17.88 -1.84 -5.31
N THR A 76 16.86 -0.96 -5.34
CA THR A 76 16.56 -0.04 -4.24
C THR A 76 15.86 -0.70 -3.04
N VAL A 77 15.32 -1.90 -3.21
CA VAL A 77 14.75 -2.72 -2.13
C VAL A 77 15.83 -3.63 -1.52
N SER A 78 16.86 -3.98 -2.30
CA SER A 78 17.95 -4.88 -1.87
C SER A 78 18.72 -4.31 -0.67
N ASP A 79 19.14 -5.21 0.22
CA ASP A 79 19.90 -4.92 1.45
C ASP A 79 19.18 -3.96 2.41
N SER A 80 17.85 -3.97 2.37
CA SER A 80 17.02 -3.20 3.28
C SER A 80 16.44 -4.04 4.41
N LYS A 81 16.07 -3.36 5.50
CA LYS A 81 15.50 -3.96 6.69
C LYS A 81 14.27 -3.18 7.15
N VAL A 82 13.22 -3.90 7.51
CA VAL A 82 11.99 -3.34 8.07
C VAL A 82 11.65 -4.08 9.34
N ARG A 83 11.56 -3.37 10.46
CA ARG A 83 11.09 -3.92 11.73
C ARG A 83 9.68 -3.42 12.01
N LEU A 84 8.78 -4.34 12.24
CA LEU A 84 7.40 -4.10 12.67
C LEU A 84 7.24 -4.69 14.07
N ASP A 85 7.18 -3.85 15.08
CA ASP A 85 7.26 -4.22 16.50
C ASP A 85 8.51 -5.07 16.79
N ASP A 86 8.35 -6.35 17.08
CA ASP A 86 9.39 -7.33 17.40
C ASP A 86 9.88 -8.16 16.19
N VAL A 87 9.24 -8.00 15.03
CA VAL A 87 9.52 -8.80 13.83
C VAL A 87 10.36 -8.02 12.83
N ILE A 88 11.49 -8.59 12.44
CA ILE A 88 12.41 -8.02 11.48
C ILE A 88 12.28 -8.75 10.14
N THR A 89 11.90 -8.03 9.10
CA THR A 89 11.97 -8.50 7.71
C THR A 89 13.20 -7.90 7.05
N GLN A 90 14.06 -8.72 6.49
CA GLN A 90 15.25 -8.31 5.77
C GLN A 90 15.17 -8.74 4.31
N PHE A 91 15.48 -7.84 3.39
CA PHE A 91 15.56 -8.08 1.95
C PHE A 91 17.03 -8.18 1.56
N LYS A 92 17.59 -9.36 1.63
CA LYS A 92 19.03 -9.61 1.51
C LYS A 92 19.40 -9.89 0.05
N LYS A 93 20.27 -9.06 -0.50
CA LYS A 93 20.78 -9.26 -1.86
C LYS A 93 21.65 -10.51 -1.92
N ILE A 94 21.35 -11.40 -2.86
CA ILE A 94 22.15 -12.59 -3.16
C ILE A 94 23.00 -12.36 -4.39
N ASP A 95 22.39 -11.81 -5.44
CA ASP A 95 23.05 -11.45 -6.69
C ASP A 95 22.28 -10.24 -7.33
N PRO A 96 22.73 -9.71 -8.48
CA PRO A 96 22.04 -8.57 -9.13
C PRO A 96 20.57 -8.80 -9.48
N TYR A 97 20.11 -10.06 -9.50
CA TYR A 97 18.78 -10.46 -9.94
C TYR A 97 18.00 -11.24 -8.89
N SER A 98 18.55 -11.46 -7.70
CA SER A 98 17.87 -12.20 -6.64
C SER A 98 18.04 -11.60 -5.25
N ILE A 99 16.94 -11.60 -4.50
CA ILE A 99 16.84 -11.17 -3.11
C ILE A 99 16.22 -12.31 -2.32
N ASP A 100 16.84 -12.69 -1.22
CA ASP A 100 16.21 -13.51 -0.20
C ASP A 100 15.44 -12.62 0.77
N VAL A 101 14.22 -13.01 1.07
CA VAL A 101 13.42 -12.39 2.13
C VAL A 101 13.55 -13.23 3.37
N GLU A 102 14.12 -12.65 4.42
CA GLU A 102 14.29 -13.29 5.72
C GLU A 102 13.39 -12.62 6.77
N ILE A 103 12.74 -13.41 7.60
CA ILE A 103 12.01 -12.94 8.80
C ILE A 103 12.70 -13.51 10.02
N ASN A 104 13.19 -12.63 10.91
CA ASN A 104 13.97 -12.98 12.10
C ASN A 104 15.13 -13.95 11.78
N ASN A 105 15.86 -13.67 10.69
CA ASN A 105 16.97 -14.45 10.14
C ASN A 105 16.58 -15.83 9.55
N GLU A 106 15.30 -16.10 9.35
CA GLU A 106 14.82 -17.31 8.66
C GLU A 106 14.36 -16.94 7.25
N LYS A 107 14.92 -17.59 6.22
CA LYS A 107 14.52 -17.40 4.83
C LYS A 107 13.08 -17.89 4.63
N VAL A 108 12.21 -16.98 4.18
CA VAL A 108 10.76 -17.23 3.97
C VAL A 108 10.36 -17.13 2.51
N ALA A 109 11.07 -16.34 1.72
CA ALA A 109 10.76 -16.18 0.31
C ALA A 109 12.02 -15.83 -0.49
N GLU A 110 11.87 -15.89 -1.81
CA GLU A 110 12.88 -15.46 -2.76
C GLU A 110 12.21 -14.64 -3.85
N ILE A 111 12.77 -13.47 -4.15
CA ILE A 111 12.34 -12.61 -5.25
C ILE A 111 13.44 -12.66 -6.30
N ARG A 112 13.11 -13.06 -7.53
CA ARG A 112 14.04 -13.10 -8.68
C ARG A 112 13.51 -12.25 -9.81
N VAL A 113 14.40 -11.53 -10.48
CA VAL A 113 14.10 -10.88 -11.76
C VAL A 113 14.54 -11.81 -12.88
N LYS A 114 13.58 -12.35 -13.63
CA LYS A 114 13.88 -13.14 -14.83
C LYS A 114 13.97 -12.23 -16.03
N SER A 115 15.02 -12.38 -16.82
CA SER A 115 15.14 -11.75 -18.12
C SER A 115 14.50 -12.61 -19.20
N GLY A 116 13.79 -11.98 -20.12
CA GLY A 116 13.23 -12.58 -21.32
C GLY A 116 13.39 -11.62 -22.50
N ILE A 117 13.01 -12.07 -23.68
CA ILE A 117 12.91 -11.22 -24.87
C ILE A 117 11.44 -11.11 -25.22
N LEU A 118 10.90 -9.90 -25.19
CA LEU A 118 9.58 -9.61 -25.74
C LEU A 118 9.72 -9.45 -27.25
N ILE A 119 9.09 -10.32 -28.02
CA ILE A 119 8.99 -10.20 -29.49
C ILE A 119 7.52 -10.02 -29.81
N THR A 120 7.15 -8.84 -30.27
CA THR A 120 5.83 -8.54 -30.85
C THR A 120 6.01 -7.99 -32.25
N GLU A 121 4.96 -7.92 -33.03
CA GLU A 121 5.01 -7.44 -34.42
C GLU A 121 5.65 -6.03 -34.56
N ASN A 122 5.62 -5.22 -33.49
CA ASN A 122 6.09 -3.83 -33.52
C ASN A 122 7.15 -3.49 -32.46
N LEU A 123 7.49 -4.41 -31.55
CA LEU A 123 8.41 -4.17 -30.44
C LEU A 123 9.24 -5.43 -30.15
N SER A 124 10.56 -5.27 -30.10
CA SER A 124 11.46 -6.27 -29.56
C SER A 124 12.38 -5.62 -28.52
N GLY A 125 12.50 -6.23 -27.35
CA GLY A 125 13.35 -5.70 -26.29
C GLY A 125 13.45 -6.65 -25.10
N PRO A 126 14.38 -6.38 -24.18
CA PRO A 126 14.49 -7.18 -22.97
C PRO A 126 13.24 -6.98 -22.09
N LEU A 127 12.65 -8.09 -21.67
CA LEU A 127 11.56 -8.12 -20.68
C LEU A 127 12.13 -8.61 -19.34
N PHE A 128 11.97 -7.81 -18.31
CA PHE A 128 12.33 -8.17 -16.95
C PHE A 128 11.07 -8.37 -16.13
N LEU A 129 10.89 -9.55 -15.54
CA LEU A 129 9.74 -9.90 -14.71
C LEU A 129 10.21 -10.29 -13.31
N PRO A 130 9.81 -9.55 -12.27
CA PRO A 130 10.04 -9.97 -10.90
C PRO A 130 9.12 -11.15 -10.57
N ILE A 131 9.69 -12.19 -10.01
CA ILE A 131 8.99 -13.40 -9.56
C ILE A 131 9.29 -13.56 -8.08
N ALA A 132 8.25 -13.60 -7.26
CA ALA A 132 8.34 -13.93 -5.86
C ALA A 132 7.88 -15.38 -5.63
N ARG A 133 8.64 -16.14 -4.86
CA ARG A 133 8.30 -17.46 -4.43
C ARG A 133 8.35 -17.55 -2.92
N THR A 134 7.23 -17.87 -2.30
CA THR A 134 7.16 -18.18 -0.88
C THR A 134 7.73 -19.58 -0.65
N ILE A 135 8.75 -19.70 0.17
CA ILE A 135 9.40 -20.96 0.52
C ILE A 135 8.75 -21.53 1.79
N LYS A 136 8.50 -20.67 2.76
CA LYS A 136 7.92 -21.03 4.05
C LYS A 136 7.07 -19.88 4.56
N ARG A 137 5.98 -20.20 5.24
CA ARG A 137 5.17 -19.20 5.95
C ARG A 137 5.53 -19.24 7.43
N VAL A 138 5.91 -18.09 7.95
CA VAL A 138 6.22 -17.92 9.37
C VAL A 138 5.42 -16.74 9.93
N ASN A 139 4.96 -16.88 11.17
CA ASN A 139 4.32 -15.79 11.89
C ASN A 139 3.18 -15.13 11.10
N ILE A 140 2.23 -15.92 10.57
CA ILE A 140 1.03 -15.37 9.92
C ILE A 140 0.30 -14.49 10.93
N LYS A 141 0.39 -13.20 10.75
CA LYS A 141 -0.04 -12.19 11.74
C LYS A 141 -0.96 -11.15 11.13
N TYR A 142 -0.80 -10.86 9.83
CA TYR A 142 -1.44 -9.70 9.19
C TYR A 142 -2.36 -10.07 8.04
N SER A 143 -3.32 -9.19 7.80
CA SER A 143 -4.22 -9.22 6.66
C SER A 143 -4.13 -7.88 5.91
N PRO A 144 -2.97 -7.57 5.28
CA PRO A 144 -2.75 -6.27 4.67
C PRO A 144 -3.48 -6.13 3.33
N LEU A 145 -3.97 -4.92 3.05
CA LEU A 145 -4.37 -4.48 1.72
C LEU A 145 -3.68 -3.17 1.37
N TYR A 146 -3.35 -2.99 0.10
CA TYR A 146 -2.69 -1.80 -0.43
C TYR A 146 -3.45 -1.27 -1.63
N ILE A 147 -3.82 0.00 -1.58
CA ILE A 147 -4.49 0.74 -2.65
C ILE A 147 -3.58 1.86 -3.07
N SER A 148 -3.22 1.92 -4.34
CA SER A 148 -2.34 2.94 -4.90
C SER A 148 -3.01 3.74 -6.00
N THR A 149 -2.32 4.78 -6.46
CA THR A 149 -2.73 5.63 -7.58
C THR A 149 -2.75 4.90 -8.93
N PHE A 150 -1.97 3.84 -9.11
CA PHE A 150 -1.88 3.06 -10.35
C PHE A 150 -2.96 1.98 -10.47
N PHE A 151 -4.14 2.32 -10.09
CA PHE A 151 -5.28 1.47 -9.87
C PHE A 151 -5.79 0.73 -11.12
N ASP A 152 -5.63 1.32 -12.27
CA ASP A 152 -6.19 0.91 -13.56
C ASP A 152 -5.26 0.06 -14.43
N SER A 153 -3.96 0.06 -14.16
CA SER A 153 -2.98 -0.61 -15.03
C SER A 153 -2.66 -2.06 -14.67
N SER A 154 -3.14 -2.58 -13.53
CA SER A 154 -2.69 -3.86 -12.98
C SER A 154 -3.78 -4.86 -12.57
N GLY A 155 -5.03 -4.64 -12.93
CA GLY A 155 -6.15 -5.50 -12.47
C GLY A 155 -6.38 -5.43 -10.96
N ASN A 156 -6.00 -4.35 -10.35
CA ASN A 156 -6.02 -4.16 -8.90
C ASN A 156 -7.44 -4.20 -8.29
N PRO A 157 -8.51 -3.66 -8.95
CA PRO A 157 -9.87 -3.74 -8.45
C PRO A 157 -10.38 -5.16 -8.24
N GLU A 158 -10.22 -6.01 -9.25
CA GLU A 158 -10.65 -7.42 -9.21
C GLU A 158 -9.93 -8.17 -8.10
N ARG A 159 -8.68 -7.82 -7.89
CA ARG A 159 -7.84 -8.45 -6.88
C ARG A 159 -8.21 -8.03 -5.47
N ILE A 160 -8.42 -6.73 -5.22
CA ILE A 160 -8.91 -6.22 -3.93
C ILE A 160 -10.21 -6.91 -3.59
N TYR A 161 -11.16 -6.96 -4.52
CA TYR A 161 -12.43 -7.66 -4.33
C TYR A 161 -12.24 -9.14 -4.04
N SER A 162 -11.40 -9.84 -4.81
CA SER A 162 -11.17 -11.28 -4.64
C SER A 162 -10.54 -11.61 -3.29
N ILE A 163 -9.56 -10.82 -2.84
CA ILE A 163 -8.93 -10.96 -1.52
C ILE A 163 -9.98 -10.69 -0.43
N SER A 164 -10.71 -9.60 -0.56
CA SER A 164 -11.73 -9.19 0.41
C SER A 164 -12.82 -10.26 0.57
N LYS A 165 -13.31 -10.80 -0.54
CA LYS A 165 -14.35 -11.83 -0.55
C LYS A 165 -13.88 -13.16 0.06
N ARG A 166 -12.60 -13.53 -0.13
CA ARG A 166 -12.02 -14.72 0.50
C ARG A 166 -11.91 -14.57 2.01
N LYS A 167 -11.51 -13.38 2.49
CA LYS A 167 -11.34 -13.09 3.92
C LYS A 167 -12.67 -12.98 4.65
N ASN A 168 -13.65 -12.35 4.03
CA ASN A 168 -14.98 -12.16 4.60
C ASN A 168 -16.05 -12.55 3.59
N LYS A 169 -16.47 -13.82 3.63
CA LYS A 169 -17.52 -14.35 2.74
C LYS A 169 -18.89 -13.69 2.89
N LYS A 170 -19.11 -13.02 4.04
CA LYS A 170 -20.38 -12.32 4.35
C LYS A 170 -20.37 -10.84 3.93
N ILE A 171 -19.30 -10.37 3.27
CA ILE A 171 -19.28 -8.99 2.78
C ILE A 171 -20.44 -8.80 1.80
N GLU A 172 -21.38 -7.94 2.17
CA GLU A 172 -22.38 -7.40 1.27
C GLU A 172 -21.74 -6.29 0.45
N SER A 173 -21.69 -6.46 -0.84
CA SER A 173 -21.05 -5.53 -1.77
C SER A 173 -21.79 -5.62 -3.10
N ASN A 174 -21.97 -4.46 -3.73
CA ASN A 174 -22.51 -4.38 -5.08
C ASN A 174 -21.52 -4.83 -6.16
N PHE A 175 -20.30 -5.21 -5.74
CA PHE A 175 -19.31 -5.80 -6.63
C PHE A 175 -19.56 -7.29 -6.83
N GLU A 176 -19.38 -7.72 -8.08
CA GLU A 176 -19.40 -9.13 -8.49
C GLU A 176 -18.37 -9.36 -9.60
N ILE A 177 -17.84 -10.58 -9.69
CA ILE A 177 -16.98 -10.99 -10.81
C ILE A 177 -17.85 -11.80 -11.75
N LEU A 178 -18.04 -11.31 -12.96
CA LEU A 178 -18.78 -11.96 -14.02
C LEU A 178 -17.86 -12.26 -15.22
N GLN A 179 -18.20 -13.28 -15.97
CA GLN A 179 -17.53 -13.60 -17.22
C GLN A 179 -18.14 -12.77 -18.35
N ASP A 180 -17.31 -12.07 -19.11
CA ASP A 180 -17.75 -11.30 -20.27
C ASP A 180 -17.97 -12.22 -21.50
N GLU A 181 -18.43 -11.63 -22.61
CA GLU A 181 -18.69 -12.33 -23.88
C GLU A 181 -17.44 -12.99 -24.50
N TYR A 182 -16.23 -12.57 -24.07
CA TYR A 182 -14.95 -13.13 -24.49
C TYR A 182 -14.42 -14.20 -23.52
N GLY A 183 -15.20 -14.56 -22.50
CA GLY A 183 -14.80 -15.54 -21.49
C GLY A 183 -13.85 -14.99 -20.41
N GLN A 184 -13.63 -13.67 -20.35
CA GLN A 184 -12.76 -13.03 -19.36
C GLN A 184 -13.55 -12.67 -18.10
N PHE A 185 -12.97 -12.95 -16.93
CA PHE A 185 -13.56 -12.55 -15.65
C PHE A 185 -13.21 -11.09 -15.36
N LYS A 186 -14.24 -10.25 -15.20
CA LYS A 186 -14.12 -8.82 -14.91
C LYS A 186 -14.98 -8.43 -13.72
N LEU A 187 -14.59 -7.35 -13.07
CA LEU A 187 -15.34 -6.77 -11.96
C LEU A 187 -16.51 -5.94 -12.49
N TYR A 188 -17.67 -6.17 -11.91
CA TYR A 188 -18.89 -5.42 -12.13
C TYR A 188 -19.35 -4.78 -10.83
N TYR A 189 -20.01 -3.64 -10.91
CA TYR A 189 -20.69 -2.94 -9.83
C TYR A 189 -22.11 -2.63 -10.26
N ASP A 190 -23.10 -3.10 -9.53
CA ASP A 190 -24.52 -2.98 -9.89
C ASP A 190 -24.79 -3.41 -11.35
N ARG A 191 -24.17 -4.51 -11.81
CA ARG A 191 -24.25 -5.07 -13.17
C ARG A 191 -23.61 -4.23 -14.27
N LEU A 192 -22.93 -3.14 -13.92
CA LEU A 192 -22.14 -2.36 -14.88
C LEU A 192 -20.66 -2.75 -14.73
N PRO A 193 -19.89 -2.88 -15.83
CA PRO A 193 -18.47 -3.11 -15.74
C PRO A 193 -17.80 -2.04 -14.88
N ALA A 194 -17.02 -2.43 -13.87
CA ALA A 194 -16.44 -1.49 -12.91
C ALA A 194 -15.54 -0.43 -13.57
N TYR A 195 -14.93 -0.74 -14.72
CA TYR A 195 -14.07 0.19 -15.46
C TYR A 195 -14.83 1.34 -16.15
N VAL A 196 -16.18 1.24 -16.29
CA VAL A 196 -17.00 2.37 -16.80
C VAL A 196 -17.50 3.28 -15.70
N MET A 197 -17.28 2.93 -14.43
CA MET A 197 -17.56 3.82 -13.32
C MET A 197 -16.60 5.00 -13.32
N GLY A 198 -17.01 6.12 -12.75
CA GLY A 198 -16.09 7.20 -12.43
C GLY A 198 -15.00 6.69 -11.46
N ARG A 199 -13.73 6.96 -11.75
CA ARG A 199 -12.57 6.47 -10.98
C ARG A 199 -12.70 6.74 -9.47
N GLY A 200 -13.21 7.92 -9.11
CA GLY A 200 -13.41 8.28 -7.71
C GLY A 200 -14.42 7.38 -7.00
N LEU A 201 -15.56 7.12 -7.62
CA LEU A 201 -16.57 6.22 -7.03
C LEU A 201 -16.02 4.81 -6.88
N LEU A 202 -15.33 4.30 -7.90
CA LEU A 202 -14.70 2.98 -7.85
C LEU A 202 -13.67 2.90 -6.70
N LYS A 203 -12.78 3.88 -6.59
CA LYS A 203 -11.76 3.92 -5.52
C LYS A 203 -12.41 3.97 -4.13
N ARG A 204 -13.44 4.81 -3.96
CA ARG A 204 -14.18 4.92 -2.70
C ARG A 204 -14.81 3.59 -2.29
N GLU A 205 -15.48 2.91 -3.21
CA GLU A 205 -16.12 1.61 -2.92
C GLU A 205 -15.10 0.52 -2.60
N LEU A 206 -13.94 0.53 -3.25
CA LEU A 206 -12.86 -0.41 -2.94
C LEU A 206 -12.18 -0.14 -1.61
N ILE A 207 -12.03 1.13 -1.21
CA ILE A 207 -11.54 1.48 0.13
C ILE A 207 -12.52 0.96 1.17
N LYS A 208 -13.83 1.17 1.00
CA LYS A 208 -14.87 0.65 1.89
C LYS A 208 -14.79 -0.88 2.01
N LEU A 209 -14.65 -1.56 0.88
CA LEU A 209 -14.51 -3.02 0.86
C LEU A 209 -13.24 -3.48 1.58
N ALA A 210 -12.13 -2.78 1.39
CA ALA A 210 -10.86 -3.07 2.04
C ALA A 210 -10.91 -2.86 3.57
N LEU A 211 -11.57 -1.80 4.04
CA LEU A 211 -11.81 -1.56 5.46
C LEU A 211 -12.55 -2.72 6.13
N MET A 212 -13.52 -3.33 5.44
CA MET A 212 -14.30 -4.45 5.97
C MET A 212 -13.55 -5.80 5.97
N SER A 213 -12.38 -5.88 5.34
CA SER A 213 -11.71 -7.16 5.06
C SER A 213 -10.22 -7.21 5.41
N SER A 214 -9.62 -6.12 5.82
CA SER A 214 -8.22 -6.05 6.24
C SER A 214 -8.09 -5.71 7.72
N ASP A 215 -6.95 -6.01 8.31
CA ASP A 215 -6.55 -5.48 9.62
C ASP A 215 -5.56 -4.31 9.47
N ILE A 216 -4.87 -4.23 8.31
CA ILE A 216 -4.00 -3.13 7.93
C ILE A 216 -4.36 -2.68 6.52
N LEU A 217 -4.77 -1.42 6.38
CA LEU A 217 -5.06 -0.80 5.09
C LEU A 217 -4.07 0.33 4.81
N LEU A 218 -3.38 0.19 3.69
CA LEU A 218 -2.40 1.15 3.20
C LEU A 218 -2.98 1.83 1.95
N ILE A 219 -3.04 3.16 1.94
CA ILE A 219 -3.60 3.94 0.81
C ILE A 219 -2.58 4.97 0.38
N ASP A 220 -2.08 4.85 -0.84
CA ASP A 220 -1.19 5.86 -1.42
C ASP A 220 -2.02 6.92 -2.12
N GLU A 221 -1.75 8.20 -1.79
CA GLU A 221 -2.47 9.37 -2.30
C GLU A 221 -3.99 9.21 -2.20
N ILE A 222 -4.50 9.27 -0.97
CA ILE A 222 -5.93 9.03 -0.68
C ILE A 222 -6.84 9.92 -1.53
N GLU A 223 -6.43 11.15 -1.81
CA GLU A 223 -7.16 12.13 -2.60
C GLU A 223 -7.16 11.86 -4.11
N ASP A 224 -6.25 11.00 -4.61
CA ASP A 224 -6.20 10.74 -6.05
C ASP A 224 -7.54 10.25 -6.57
N SER A 225 -8.03 10.92 -7.61
CA SER A 225 -9.32 10.68 -8.26
C SER A 225 -10.56 10.90 -7.37
N LEU A 226 -10.42 11.31 -6.09
CA LEU A 226 -11.55 11.59 -5.21
C LEU A 226 -11.89 13.08 -5.16
N HIS A 227 -13.18 13.39 -5.34
CA HIS A 227 -13.70 14.71 -4.99
C HIS A 227 -13.61 14.91 -3.46
N PRO A 228 -13.41 16.14 -2.94
CA PRO A 228 -13.34 16.40 -1.50
C PRO A 228 -14.47 15.77 -0.68
N ASP A 229 -15.70 15.76 -1.18
CA ASP A 229 -16.82 15.13 -0.48
C ASP A 229 -16.64 13.63 -0.31
N LEU A 230 -16.11 12.94 -1.34
CA LEU A 230 -15.80 11.51 -1.27
C LEU A 230 -14.63 11.24 -0.32
N VAL A 231 -13.64 12.14 -0.23
CA VAL A 231 -12.57 12.05 0.77
C VAL A 231 -13.16 12.12 2.18
N MET A 232 -14.11 13.03 2.42
CA MET A 232 -14.81 13.11 3.71
C MET A 232 -15.60 11.84 4.04
N GLU A 233 -16.27 11.25 3.06
CA GLU A 233 -16.95 9.96 3.25
C GLU A 233 -15.97 8.85 3.63
N VAL A 234 -14.83 8.75 2.93
CA VAL A 234 -13.77 7.77 3.22
C VAL A 234 -13.22 7.98 4.65
N LEU A 235 -12.95 9.22 5.05
CA LEU A 235 -12.48 9.51 6.42
C LEU A 235 -13.51 9.13 7.48
N ASN A 236 -14.81 9.33 7.21
CA ASN A 236 -15.88 8.87 8.10
C ASN A 236 -15.98 7.34 8.15
N ASP A 237 -15.80 6.65 7.03
CA ASP A 237 -15.76 5.20 6.99
C ASP A 237 -14.55 4.66 7.77
N ILE A 238 -13.36 5.27 7.63
CA ILE A 238 -12.16 4.97 8.44
C ILE A 238 -12.43 5.16 9.94
N LYS A 239 -13.17 6.22 10.33
CA LYS A 239 -13.52 6.46 11.72
C LYS A 239 -14.41 5.36 12.28
N ARG A 240 -15.39 4.88 11.51
CA ARG A 240 -16.34 3.85 11.92
C ARG A 240 -15.71 2.46 12.07
N GLU A 241 -14.70 2.15 11.26
CA GLU A 241 -14.03 0.84 11.22
C GLU A 241 -12.86 0.80 12.22
N GLU A 242 -13.18 0.68 13.52
CA GLU A 242 -12.19 0.71 14.60
C GLU A 242 -11.22 -0.47 14.59
N GLY A 243 -11.60 -1.58 13.96
CA GLY A 243 -10.80 -2.83 13.87
C GLY A 243 -9.61 -2.78 12.91
N VAL A 244 -9.52 -1.73 12.09
CA VAL A 244 -8.52 -1.60 11.02
C VAL A 244 -7.51 -0.50 11.34
N GLN A 245 -6.22 -0.82 11.22
CA GLN A 245 -5.18 0.19 11.20
C GLN A 245 -5.03 0.74 9.79
N VAL A 246 -5.13 2.06 9.64
CA VAL A 246 -5.04 2.74 8.35
C VAL A 246 -3.81 3.62 8.31
N ILE A 247 -3.02 3.49 7.25
CA ILE A 247 -1.89 4.37 6.95
C ILE A 247 -2.10 4.90 5.53
N PHE A 248 -2.26 6.19 5.39
CA PHE A 248 -2.44 6.78 4.06
C PHE A 248 -1.50 7.96 3.82
N THR A 249 -1.11 8.14 2.57
CA THR A 249 -0.34 9.31 2.15
C THR A 249 -1.27 10.36 1.56
N THR A 250 -0.85 11.60 1.68
CA THR A 250 -1.45 12.74 0.98
C THR A 250 -0.39 13.82 0.73
N HIS A 251 -0.55 14.55 -0.34
CA HIS A 251 0.21 15.77 -0.62
C HIS A 251 -0.70 17.03 -0.56
N VAL A 252 -1.98 16.85 -0.26
CA VAL A 252 -2.99 17.90 -0.18
C VAL A 252 -3.23 18.27 1.28
N ASN A 253 -2.93 19.51 1.64
CA ASN A 253 -3.06 20.04 3.01
C ASN A 253 -4.48 19.92 3.55
N GLU A 254 -5.46 20.16 2.69
CA GLU A 254 -6.88 20.12 3.03
C GLU A 254 -7.30 18.73 3.51
N VAL A 255 -6.74 17.66 2.97
CA VAL A 255 -7.05 16.28 3.39
C VAL A 255 -6.63 16.05 4.84
N ALA A 256 -5.42 16.49 5.23
CA ALA A 256 -4.97 16.37 6.62
C ALA A 256 -5.84 17.21 7.57
N LYS A 257 -6.26 18.41 7.14
CA LYS A 257 -7.21 19.26 7.90
C LYS A 257 -8.60 18.62 8.01
N MET A 258 -9.09 18.02 6.91
CA MET A 258 -10.35 17.26 6.90
C MET A 258 -10.29 16.09 7.88
N ALA A 259 -9.19 15.35 7.91
CA ALA A 259 -8.97 14.28 8.87
C ALA A 259 -9.02 14.78 10.31
N GLY A 260 -8.47 15.96 10.61
CA GLY A 260 -8.54 16.60 11.92
C GLY A 260 -9.96 17.00 12.36
N LYS A 261 -10.92 17.15 11.42
CA LYS A 261 -12.34 17.37 11.75
C LYS A 261 -13.09 16.08 12.07
N VAL A 262 -12.60 14.95 11.60
CA VAL A 262 -13.28 13.64 11.73
C VAL A 262 -12.67 12.79 12.82
N LEU A 263 -11.33 12.74 12.90
CA LEU A 263 -10.54 11.91 13.80
C LEU A 263 -10.02 12.75 14.97
N ASN A 264 -9.57 12.07 16.01
CA ASN A 264 -9.01 12.73 17.21
C ASN A 264 -7.55 12.31 17.48
N ASP A 265 -6.85 13.06 18.34
CA ASP A 265 -5.45 12.84 18.67
C ASP A 265 -5.15 11.50 19.36
N SER A 266 -6.14 10.86 19.99
CA SER A 266 -5.92 9.57 20.64
C SER A 266 -5.76 8.44 19.61
N GLU A 267 -6.48 8.53 18.50
CA GLU A 267 -6.54 7.48 17.46
C GLU A 267 -5.68 7.78 16.24
N ALA A 268 -5.36 9.05 15.97
CA ALA A 268 -4.68 9.45 14.75
C ALA A 268 -3.49 10.38 15.00
N GLN A 269 -2.60 10.43 14.02
CA GLN A 269 -1.43 11.32 13.99
C GLN A 269 -1.01 11.65 12.55
N VAL A 270 -0.21 12.69 12.41
CA VAL A 270 0.43 13.07 11.16
C VAL A 270 1.94 12.78 11.24
N ILE A 271 2.47 12.10 10.24
CA ILE A 271 3.90 11.83 10.07
C ILE A 271 4.36 12.66 8.89
N TYR A 272 5.15 13.69 9.15
CA TYR A 272 5.75 14.52 8.11
C TYR A 272 7.10 13.93 7.70
N LEU A 273 7.25 13.64 6.41
CA LEU A 273 8.49 13.15 5.81
C LEU A 273 9.15 14.26 4.99
N SER A 274 10.45 14.45 5.19
CA SER A 274 11.29 15.33 4.39
C SER A 274 12.61 14.65 4.02
N LYS A 275 13.38 15.26 3.15
CA LYS A 275 14.74 14.77 2.83
C LYS A 275 15.70 14.81 4.03
N ALA A 276 15.43 15.69 5.00
CA ALA A 276 16.24 15.85 6.21
C ALA A 276 15.86 14.87 7.34
N GLY A 277 14.73 14.16 7.20
CA GLY A 277 14.23 13.25 8.23
C GLY A 277 12.70 13.29 8.34
N TYR A 278 12.19 12.99 9.53
CA TYR A 278 10.75 12.95 9.77
C TYR A 278 10.41 13.60 11.12
N LYS A 279 9.16 14.06 11.24
CA LYS A 279 8.56 14.55 12.48
C LYS A 279 7.13 14.02 12.60
N THR A 280 6.67 13.83 13.84
CA THR A 280 5.29 13.39 14.12
C THR A 280 4.54 14.51 14.84
N TYR A 281 3.31 14.76 14.39
CA TYR A 281 2.44 15.81 14.91
C TYR A 281 1.08 15.23 15.34
N LYS A 282 0.43 15.91 16.29
CA LYS A 282 -0.97 15.65 16.60
C LYS A 282 -1.87 16.24 15.51
N LEU A 283 -3.05 15.66 15.33
CA LEU A 283 -4.04 16.21 14.39
C LEU A 283 -4.48 17.62 14.77
N SER A 284 -4.64 17.89 16.06
CA SER A 284 -5.01 19.21 16.56
C SER A 284 -3.99 20.29 16.16
N GLU A 285 -2.70 19.98 16.16
CA GLU A 285 -1.65 20.89 15.72
C GLU A 285 -1.78 21.25 14.22
N ILE A 286 -2.21 20.28 13.40
CA ILE A 286 -2.37 20.48 11.95
C ILE A 286 -3.66 21.23 11.60
N SER A 287 -4.73 21.00 12.32
CA SER A 287 -6.02 21.67 12.06
C SER A 287 -5.95 23.19 12.23
N GLU A 288 -5.07 23.66 13.12
CA GLU A 288 -4.81 25.06 13.40
C GLU A 288 -3.72 25.68 12.50
N PHE A 289 -3.03 24.86 11.71
CA PHE A 289 -1.90 25.30 10.90
C PHE A 289 -2.39 26.01 9.63
N GLU A 290 -2.27 27.33 9.58
CA GLU A 290 -2.72 28.15 8.44
C GLU A 290 -1.80 28.02 7.20
N LYS A 291 -0.53 27.65 7.41
CA LYS A 291 0.48 27.56 6.35
C LYS A 291 0.44 26.19 5.64
N PRO A 292 0.97 26.07 4.41
CA PRO A 292 1.12 24.78 3.73
C PRO A 292 1.90 23.77 4.58
N LEU A 293 1.50 22.49 4.54
CA LEU A 293 2.19 21.42 5.29
C LEU A 293 3.67 21.25 4.92
N SER A 294 4.08 21.68 3.73
CA SER A 294 5.49 21.76 3.32
C SER A 294 6.35 22.63 4.25
N TRP A 295 5.73 23.54 5.01
CA TRP A 295 6.42 24.41 5.99
C TRP A 295 6.67 23.73 7.33
N LEU A 296 6.05 22.57 7.61
CA LEU A 296 6.30 21.80 8.84
C LEU A 296 7.78 21.39 9.00
N GLY A 297 8.53 21.31 7.91
CA GLY A 297 9.97 21.04 7.93
C GLY A 297 10.82 22.20 8.44
N TYR A 298 10.25 23.42 8.56
CA TYR A 298 10.95 24.66 8.94
C TYR A 298 10.56 25.18 10.33
N VAL A 299 9.76 24.42 11.09
CA VAL A 299 9.31 24.78 12.46
C VAL A 299 10.06 23.98 13.50
#